data_a177399477893c223f1c7fec661be459
#
_entry.id   a177399477893c223f1c7fec661be459
#
_cell.length_a   1.000
_cell.length_b   1.000
_cell.length_c   1.000
_cell.angle_alpha   90.00
_cell.angle_beta   90.00
_cell.angle_gamma   90.00
#
_symmetry.space_group_name_H-M   'P 1'
#
loop_
_entity.id
_entity.type
_entity.pdbx_description
1 polymer ?
#
loop_
_entity_poly.entity_id
_entity_poly.type
_entity_poly.pdbx_seq_one_letter_code
_entity_poly.pdbx_strand_id
1 'polypeptide(L)'
;MSLQASMRADSQQTLYNGVAQAYNTDTSADSEYLLTTSKHKKTPYRIVAREEFRWLASSSIPIVATYFLQFSLGFANFVAIGNLGAKELAATSLAYMVSGVFALAPALGFASAMDTFCSSAYTASADKTLVGLHFQRGIVAVVLHLIPTTIVFLNMEWLMLLLGQDPEIAALCGQYMRIFLPGVLPWALYECTKRFLQAQGIMRASTIVILVAAPIHWINCYFLILSPTTGLGYAGAPLNLTITFWLMFLGIWAYAMCCPQARLAWGGWSWQCVRGLGSFYHLAIPAVITTCGEWWAFESLSLLASFFGASQLAAQAIIINIVSLSGQIPNAMGFTSTPRIGNLLGAGLARQARISSHVITVMTIVVGMATTLSFVIWRQWWGQIYSNDPEVVRIVVDLMPVAGIFLTCNGLNQVFAAILRGLGRQKMGAYIIVPSFNLIGLPLAVYLAYGPLHMEVTGLWWGTCVGTVVSAVAQLFAIIYWTDWEHEVGRCIRRLVESGPTAASVSVVLPADAAVNVDHFLNDDASASTQHGYGTLAV
;
A
#
# COMPACT_ATOMS: atom_id res chain seq x y z
N MET A 1 40.51 1.59 32.58
CA MET A 1 39.43 2.12 31.76
C MET A 1 39.84 2.36 30.29
N SER A 2 41.07 2.71 29.95
CA SER A 2 41.50 2.96 28.56
C SER A 2 41.66 1.70 27.70
N LEU A 3 42.06 0.56 28.26
CA LEU A 3 42.22 -0.70 27.52
C LEU A 3 40.88 -1.34 27.10
N GLN A 4 39.82 -1.21 27.89
CA GLN A 4 38.49 -1.74 27.54
C GLN A 4 37.79 -0.89 26.46
N ALA A 5 38.07 0.40 26.38
CA ALA A 5 37.58 1.28 25.32
C ALA A 5 38.25 0.98 23.97
N SER A 6 39.58 0.72 23.98
CA SER A 6 40.35 0.33 22.81
C SER A 6 39.91 -1.03 22.25
N MET A 7 39.74 -2.02 23.12
CA MET A 7 39.24 -3.36 22.69
C MET A 7 37.79 -3.34 22.12
N ARG A 8 36.94 -2.43 22.59
CA ARG A 8 35.61 -2.23 22.02
C ARG A 8 35.65 -1.55 20.66
N ALA A 9 36.54 -0.57 20.46
CA ALA A 9 36.74 0.10 19.19
C ALA A 9 37.28 -0.88 18.12
N ASP A 10 38.27 -1.70 18.49
CA ASP A 10 38.83 -2.71 17.57
C ASP A 10 37.86 -3.82 17.22
N SER A 11 37.04 -4.30 18.16
CA SER A 11 36.02 -5.29 17.89
C SER A 11 34.87 -4.73 17.02
N GLN A 12 34.51 -3.45 17.17
CA GLN A 12 33.54 -2.79 16.30
C GLN A 12 34.10 -2.56 14.88
N GLN A 13 35.37 -2.20 14.76
CA GLN A 13 36.02 -2.03 13.47
C GLN A 13 36.16 -3.38 12.72
N THR A 14 36.45 -4.45 13.43
CA THR A 14 36.54 -5.82 12.88
C THR A 14 35.16 -6.36 12.46
N LEU A 15 34.11 -6.08 13.23
CA LEU A 15 32.73 -6.39 12.85
C LEU A 15 32.27 -5.58 11.62
N TYR A 16 32.63 -4.29 11.58
CA TYR A 16 32.34 -3.40 10.45
C TYR A 16 33.02 -3.88 9.15
N ASN A 17 34.29 -4.29 9.23
CA ASN A 17 35.04 -4.82 8.10
C ASN A 17 34.54 -6.22 7.68
N GLY A 18 34.12 -7.08 8.63
CA GLY A 18 33.56 -8.39 8.37
C GLY A 18 32.17 -8.30 7.69
N VAL A 19 31.34 -7.35 8.11
CA VAL A 19 30.04 -7.07 7.47
C VAL A 19 30.24 -6.46 6.08
N ALA A 20 31.20 -5.56 5.89
CA ALA A 20 31.54 -4.99 4.59
C ALA A 20 32.06 -6.05 3.61
N GLN A 21 32.83 -7.06 4.08
CA GLN A 21 33.28 -8.18 3.25
C GLN A 21 32.16 -9.18 2.90
N ALA A 22 31.21 -9.42 3.81
CA ALA A 22 30.05 -10.27 3.53
C ALA A 22 29.05 -9.63 2.54
N TYR A 23 29.07 -8.30 2.43
CA TYR A 23 28.23 -7.53 1.49
C TYR A 23 28.80 -7.51 0.04
N ASN A 24 30.06 -7.86 -0.16
CA ASN A 24 30.76 -7.72 -1.46
C ASN A 24 30.52 -8.87 -2.46
N THR A 25 29.63 -9.79 -2.20
CA THR A 25 29.36 -10.90 -3.12
C THR A 25 27.92 -10.88 -3.63
N ASP A 26 27.51 -10.01 -4.52
CA ASP A 26 26.32 -10.04 -5.40
C ASP A 26 25.29 -8.90 -5.36
N THR A 27 25.51 -7.82 -4.58
CA THR A 27 24.63 -6.63 -4.66
C THR A 27 25.43 -5.34 -4.77
N SER A 28 26.39 -5.32 -5.70
CA SER A 28 27.44 -4.28 -5.75
C SER A 28 26.97 -2.85 -6.02
N ALA A 29 25.82 -2.63 -6.63
CA ALA A 29 25.39 -1.29 -7.00
C ALA A 29 24.60 -0.56 -5.89
N ASP A 30 23.73 -1.26 -5.18
CA ASP A 30 22.81 -0.62 -4.21
C ASP A 30 23.42 -0.47 -2.81
N SER A 31 24.26 -1.41 -2.38
CA SER A 31 24.96 -1.32 -1.09
C SER A 31 26.17 -0.37 -1.15
N GLU A 32 26.89 -0.32 -2.26
CA GLU A 32 27.98 0.62 -2.49
C GLU A 32 27.44 2.07 -2.55
N TYR A 33 26.23 2.26 -3.07
CA TYR A 33 25.53 3.54 -3.07
C TYR A 33 25.18 4.04 -1.65
N LEU A 34 24.80 3.15 -0.75
CA LEU A 34 24.47 3.48 0.64
C LEU A 34 25.71 3.74 1.51
N LEU A 35 26.85 3.11 1.21
CA LEU A 35 28.08 3.19 2.00
C LEU A 35 29.02 4.36 1.61
N THR A 36 28.84 4.96 0.43
CA THR A 36 29.67 6.10 -0.03
C THR A 36 29.17 7.47 0.45
N THR A 37 28.50 7.53 1.58
CA THR A 37 27.71 8.67 2.05
C THR A 37 28.47 9.96 2.33
N SER A 38 29.75 9.94 2.70
CA SER A 38 30.53 11.16 3.00
C SER A 38 30.83 12.04 1.77
N LYS A 39 30.80 11.48 0.57
CA LYS A 39 30.98 12.23 -0.69
C LYS A 39 29.71 12.97 -1.15
N HIS A 40 28.53 12.65 -0.63
CA HIS A 40 27.25 13.09 -1.22
C HIS A 40 26.76 14.48 -0.79
N LYS A 41 27.27 15.08 0.28
CA LYS A 41 26.90 16.47 0.65
C LYS A 41 27.22 17.51 -0.44
N LYS A 42 28.20 17.23 -1.30
CA LYS A 42 28.66 18.11 -2.40
C LYS A 42 28.14 17.70 -3.80
N THR A 43 27.44 16.56 -3.93
CA THR A 43 26.98 16.07 -5.24
C THR A 43 25.90 16.99 -5.81
N PRO A 44 26.00 17.45 -7.08
CA PRO A 44 24.99 18.30 -7.70
C PRO A 44 23.60 17.64 -7.70
N TYR A 45 22.54 18.44 -7.49
CA TYR A 45 21.15 18.00 -7.48
C TYR A 45 20.79 17.12 -8.69
N ARG A 46 21.23 17.52 -9.88
CA ARG A 46 20.91 16.81 -11.14
C ARG A 46 21.46 15.37 -11.18
N ILE A 47 22.61 15.12 -10.57
CA ILE A 47 23.21 13.77 -10.54
C ILE A 47 22.38 12.88 -9.62
N VAL A 48 22.13 13.33 -8.38
CA VAL A 48 21.31 12.59 -7.42
C VAL A 48 19.90 12.34 -7.97
N ALA A 49 19.27 13.36 -8.56
CA ALA A 49 17.94 13.22 -9.16
C ALA A 49 17.90 12.20 -10.31
N ARG A 50 18.95 12.12 -11.14
CA ARG A 50 19.07 11.12 -12.21
C ARG A 50 19.23 9.70 -11.68
N GLU A 51 19.98 9.53 -10.61
CA GLU A 51 20.17 8.24 -9.94
C GLU A 51 18.87 7.78 -9.28
N GLU A 52 18.21 8.67 -8.53
CA GLU A 52 16.90 8.39 -7.93
C GLU A 52 15.84 8.07 -9.01
N PHE A 53 15.82 8.80 -10.12
CA PHE A 53 14.92 8.49 -11.23
C PHE A 53 15.15 7.09 -11.79
N ARG A 54 16.41 6.71 -12.04
CA ARG A 54 16.75 5.37 -12.54
C ARG A 54 16.31 4.29 -11.55
N TRP A 55 16.62 4.49 -10.27
CA TRP A 55 16.26 3.54 -9.23
C TRP A 55 14.74 3.39 -9.10
N LEU A 56 14.01 4.50 -8.98
CA LEU A 56 12.54 4.50 -8.85
C LEU A 56 11.88 3.90 -10.09
N ALA A 57 12.32 4.26 -11.30
CA ALA A 57 11.77 3.71 -12.53
C ALA A 57 12.00 2.20 -12.63
N SER A 58 13.26 1.74 -12.44
CA SER A 58 13.59 0.31 -12.53
C SER A 58 12.91 -0.54 -11.46
N SER A 59 12.70 0.02 -10.26
CA SER A 59 12.01 -0.66 -9.15
C SER A 59 10.48 -0.63 -9.29
N SER A 60 9.91 0.39 -9.94
CA SER A 60 8.46 0.47 -10.16
C SER A 60 7.97 -0.51 -11.21
N ILE A 61 8.75 -0.80 -12.28
CA ILE A 61 8.35 -1.70 -13.37
C ILE A 61 7.89 -3.08 -12.86
N PRO A 62 8.69 -3.83 -12.06
CA PRO A 62 8.26 -5.13 -11.55
C PRO A 62 7.04 -5.02 -10.64
N ILE A 63 6.90 -3.94 -9.86
CA ILE A 63 5.74 -3.73 -8.99
C ILE A 63 4.49 -3.44 -9.82
N VAL A 64 4.58 -2.62 -10.87
CA VAL A 64 3.50 -2.40 -11.85
C VAL A 64 3.03 -3.74 -12.40
N ALA A 65 3.95 -4.57 -12.90
CA ALA A 65 3.61 -5.90 -13.43
C ALA A 65 2.91 -6.77 -12.36
N THR A 66 3.37 -6.73 -11.11
CA THR A 66 2.73 -7.43 -9.99
C THR A 66 1.27 -7.00 -9.83
N TYR A 67 0.98 -5.70 -9.78
CA TYR A 67 -0.37 -5.19 -9.57
C TYR A 67 -1.29 -5.44 -10.76
N PHE A 68 -0.80 -5.34 -12.00
CA PHE A 68 -1.58 -5.72 -13.18
C PHE A 68 -1.95 -7.20 -13.17
N LEU A 69 -1.01 -8.08 -12.84
CA LEU A 69 -1.29 -9.51 -12.73
C LEU A 69 -2.24 -9.81 -11.55
N GLN A 70 -2.09 -9.15 -10.40
CA GLN A 70 -3.03 -9.30 -9.29
C GLN A 70 -4.45 -8.84 -9.68
N PHE A 71 -4.59 -7.73 -10.39
CA PHE A 71 -5.87 -7.26 -10.91
C PHE A 71 -6.50 -8.30 -11.85
N SER A 72 -5.69 -8.93 -12.72
CA SER A 72 -6.18 -9.96 -13.66
C SER A 72 -6.75 -11.21 -12.98
N LEU A 73 -6.32 -11.55 -11.75
CA LEU A 73 -6.88 -12.69 -11.00
C LEU A 73 -8.37 -12.45 -10.68
N GLY A 74 -8.70 -11.29 -10.13
CA GLY A 74 -10.09 -10.92 -9.85
C GLY A 74 -10.92 -10.85 -11.13
N PHE A 75 -10.38 -10.21 -12.17
CA PHE A 75 -11.05 -10.07 -13.45
C PHE A 75 -11.37 -11.44 -14.10
N ALA A 76 -10.42 -12.37 -14.10
CA ALA A 76 -10.64 -13.71 -14.65
C ALA A 76 -11.76 -14.47 -13.90
N ASN A 77 -11.80 -14.36 -12.57
CA ASN A 77 -12.88 -14.93 -11.78
C ASN A 77 -14.25 -14.31 -12.12
N PHE A 78 -14.33 -12.98 -12.25
CA PHE A 78 -15.57 -12.30 -12.63
C PHE A 78 -16.07 -12.75 -14.00
N VAL A 79 -15.17 -12.86 -14.99
CA VAL A 79 -15.51 -13.36 -16.33
C VAL A 79 -16.01 -14.81 -16.27
N ALA A 80 -15.35 -15.67 -15.50
CA ALA A 80 -15.76 -17.07 -15.38
C ALA A 80 -17.15 -17.20 -14.72
N ILE A 81 -17.41 -16.44 -13.64
CA ILE A 81 -18.70 -16.47 -12.94
C ILE A 81 -19.82 -15.86 -13.79
N GLY A 82 -19.53 -14.83 -14.59
CA GLY A 82 -20.50 -14.23 -15.50
C GLY A 82 -21.11 -15.24 -16.50
N ASN A 83 -20.38 -16.32 -16.82
CA ASN A 83 -20.89 -17.41 -17.65
C ASN A 83 -21.82 -18.39 -16.91
N LEU A 84 -21.88 -18.34 -15.57
CA LEU A 84 -22.75 -19.20 -14.76
C LEU A 84 -24.17 -18.62 -14.64
N GLY A 85 -24.28 -17.30 -14.40
CA GLY A 85 -25.54 -16.62 -14.25
C GLY A 85 -25.47 -15.24 -13.62
N ALA A 86 -26.54 -14.47 -13.76
CA ALA A 86 -26.61 -13.11 -13.23
C ALA A 86 -26.68 -13.07 -11.69
N LYS A 87 -27.33 -14.07 -11.07
CA LYS A 87 -27.44 -14.17 -9.60
C LYS A 87 -26.08 -14.47 -8.97
N GLU A 88 -25.34 -15.42 -9.55
CA GLU A 88 -23.98 -15.79 -9.12
C GLU A 88 -23.02 -14.61 -9.25
N LEU A 89 -23.13 -13.86 -10.33
CA LEU A 89 -22.33 -12.66 -10.56
C LEU A 89 -22.66 -11.56 -9.53
N ALA A 90 -23.95 -11.33 -9.26
CA ALA A 90 -24.40 -10.36 -8.27
C ALA A 90 -23.92 -10.74 -6.85
N ALA A 91 -24.08 -12.00 -6.44
CA ALA A 91 -23.62 -12.52 -5.17
C ALA A 91 -22.09 -12.39 -5.02
N THR A 92 -21.34 -12.70 -6.09
CA THR A 92 -19.87 -12.53 -6.08
C THR A 92 -19.46 -11.06 -5.93
N SER A 93 -20.14 -10.15 -6.61
CA SER A 93 -19.87 -8.72 -6.52
C SER A 93 -20.06 -8.20 -5.09
N LEU A 94 -21.17 -8.58 -4.44
CA LEU A 94 -21.44 -8.25 -3.04
C LEU A 94 -20.40 -8.88 -2.09
N ALA A 95 -20.08 -10.16 -2.29
CA ALA A 95 -19.07 -10.85 -1.52
C ALA A 95 -17.70 -10.19 -1.65
N TYR A 96 -17.30 -9.80 -2.85
CA TYR A 96 -16.03 -9.12 -3.10
C TYR A 96 -15.99 -7.73 -2.44
N MET A 97 -17.08 -6.95 -2.53
CA MET A 97 -17.23 -5.65 -1.86
C MET A 97 -17.05 -5.80 -0.34
N VAL A 98 -17.75 -6.74 0.29
CA VAL A 98 -17.63 -6.97 1.75
C VAL A 98 -16.23 -7.47 2.12
N SER A 99 -15.62 -8.32 1.29
CA SER A 99 -14.22 -8.75 1.49
C SER A 99 -13.27 -7.55 1.44
N GLY A 100 -13.47 -6.64 0.51
CA GLY A 100 -12.71 -5.40 0.39
C GLY A 100 -12.79 -4.56 1.65
N VAL A 101 -14.01 -4.32 2.12
CA VAL A 101 -14.30 -3.44 3.27
C VAL A 101 -13.81 -4.02 4.61
N PHE A 102 -14.06 -5.30 4.88
CA PHE A 102 -13.82 -5.89 6.20
C PHE A 102 -12.52 -6.70 6.31
N ALA A 103 -11.96 -7.17 5.19
CA ALA A 103 -10.75 -7.98 5.20
C ALA A 103 -9.56 -7.29 4.54
N LEU A 104 -9.68 -6.95 3.24
CA LEU A 104 -8.53 -6.58 2.43
C LEU A 104 -8.02 -5.17 2.74
N ALA A 105 -8.89 -4.16 2.80
CA ALA A 105 -8.49 -2.79 3.07
C ALA A 105 -7.88 -2.62 4.48
N PRO A 106 -8.50 -3.14 5.57
CA PRO A 106 -7.88 -3.07 6.88
C PRO A 106 -6.56 -3.83 6.97
N ALA A 107 -6.46 -5.03 6.38
CA ALA A 107 -5.21 -5.80 6.38
C ALA A 107 -4.08 -5.06 5.64
N LEU A 108 -4.38 -4.39 4.49
CA LEU A 108 -3.43 -3.53 3.80
C LEU A 108 -3.00 -2.34 4.67
N GLY A 109 -3.93 -1.74 5.41
CA GLY A 109 -3.66 -0.67 6.36
C GLY A 109 -2.69 -1.11 7.46
N PHE A 110 -2.94 -2.27 8.10
CA PHE A 110 -2.03 -2.84 9.10
C PHE A 110 -0.67 -3.17 8.50
N ALA A 111 -0.63 -3.81 7.34
CA ALA A 111 0.62 -4.14 6.66
C ALA A 111 1.41 -2.88 6.29
N SER A 112 0.77 -1.75 5.97
CA SER A 112 1.45 -0.51 5.56
C SER A 112 2.29 0.12 6.67
N ALA A 113 2.02 -0.16 7.95
CA ALA A 113 2.88 0.28 9.05
C ALA A 113 4.27 -0.37 8.98
N MET A 114 4.36 -1.57 8.41
CA MET A 114 5.64 -2.25 8.17
C MET A 114 6.53 -1.49 7.18
N ASP A 115 5.94 -0.80 6.21
CA ASP A 115 6.69 -0.02 5.22
C ASP A 115 7.60 1.03 5.90
N THR A 116 7.13 1.62 7.01
CA THR A 116 7.89 2.59 7.79
C THR A 116 8.92 1.92 8.69
N PHE A 117 8.49 0.94 9.49
CA PHE A 117 9.38 0.32 10.48
C PHE A 117 10.45 -0.55 9.84
N CYS A 118 10.09 -1.40 8.86
CA CYS A 118 11.05 -2.31 8.24
C CYS A 118 12.08 -1.56 7.38
N SER A 119 11.65 -0.54 6.62
CA SER A 119 12.57 0.21 5.76
C SER A 119 13.56 1.04 6.59
N SER A 120 13.09 1.76 7.60
CA SER A 120 13.97 2.54 8.46
C SER A 120 14.90 1.65 9.30
N ALA A 121 14.41 0.53 9.84
CA ALA A 121 15.24 -0.42 10.58
C ALA A 121 16.32 -1.07 9.71
N TYR A 122 16.02 -1.34 8.45
CA TYR A 122 16.96 -1.98 7.54
C TYR A 122 18.25 -1.17 7.33
N THR A 123 18.16 0.15 7.27
CA THR A 123 19.31 1.02 7.05
C THR A 123 19.89 1.61 8.33
N ALA A 124 19.06 1.95 9.33
CA ALA A 124 19.49 2.58 10.55
C ALA A 124 20.10 1.59 11.57
N SER A 125 19.60 0.34 11.61
CA SER A 125 20.08 -0.62 12.62
C SER A 125 21.26 -1.44 12.12
N ALA A 126 22.27 -1.63 12.98
CA ALA A 126 23.35 -2.57 12.75
C ALA A 126 22.83 -4.02 12.79
N ASP A 127 21.91 -4.32 13.69
CA ASP A 127 21.24 -5.61 13.79
C ASP A 127 20.05 -5.66 12.81
N LYS A 128 20.21 -6.39 11.71
CA LYS A 128 19.18 -6.55 10.69
C LYS A 128 17.99 -7.40 11.15
N THR A 129 18.13 -8.17 12.24
CA THR A 129 17.02 -8.97 12.79
C THR A 129 15.89 -8.09 13.35
N LEU A 130 16.15 -6.80 13.62
CA LEU A 130 15.12 -5.84 13.97
C LEU A 130 14.07 -5.68 12.86
N VAL A 131 14.44 -5.82 11.60
CA VAL A 131 13.50 -5.82 10.46
C VAL A 131 12.55 -7.02 10.58
N GLY A 132 13.10 -8.20 10.90
CA GLY A 132 12.32 -9.41 11.16
C GLY A 132 11.37 -9.27 12.34
N LEU A 133 11.79 -8.59 13.41
CA LEU A 133 10.92 -8.32 14.56
C LEU A 133 9.73 -7.43 14.17
N HIS A 134 9.95 -6.37 13.38
CA HIS A 134 8.85 -5.52 12.89
C HIS A 134 7.94 -6.27 11.90
N PHE A 135 8.48 -7.15 11.09
CA PHE A 135 7.70 -8.05 10.24
C PHE A 135 6.78 -8.96 11.07
N GLN A 136 7.29 -9.58 12.13
CA GLN A 136 6.49 -10.40 13.06
C GLN A 136 5.38 -9.60 13.73
N ARG A 137 5.64 -8.34 14.13
CA ARG A 137 4.60 -7.43 14.67
C ARG A 137 3.50 -7.16 13.64
N GLY A 138 3.86 -6.96 12.38
CA GLY A 138 2.91 -6.82 11.28
C GLY A 138 2.04 -8.06 11.11
N ILE A 139 2.64 -9.26 11.14
CA ILE A 139 1.89 -10.53 11.10
C ILE A 139 0.92 -10.63 12.27
N VAL A 140 1.38 -10.37 13.51
CA VAL A 140 0.52 -10.42 14.70
C VAL A 140 -0.65 -9.46 14.58
N ALA A 141 -0.41 -8.21 14.16
CA ALA A 141 -1.46 -7.21 14.02
C ALA A 141 -2.52 -7.63 12.97
N VAL A 142 -2.07 -8.18 11.83
CA VAL A 142 -2.97 -8.66 10.77
C VAL A 142 -3.75 -9.89 11.23
N VAL A 143 -3.11 -10.87 11.88
CA VAL A 143 -3.79 -12.06 12.39
C VAL A 143 -4.85 -11.69 13.44
N LEU A 144 -4.57 -10.74 14.33
CA LEU A 144 -5.56 -10.24 15.29
C LEU A 144 -6.75 -9.56 14.58
N HIS A 145 -6.52 -8.84 13.49
CA HIS A 145 -7.59 -8.27 12.66
C HIS A 145 -8.44 -9.34 11.99
N LEU A 146 -7.89 -10.49 11.63
CA LEU A 146 -8.66 -11.57 10.99
C LEU A 146 -9.69 -12.20 11.93
N ILE A 147 -9.59 -12.02 13.24
CA ILE A 147 -10.60 -12.53 14.20
C ILE A 147 -11.98 -11.91 13.94
N PRO A 148 -12.17 -10.57 14.01
CA PRO A 148 -13.45 -9.96 13.68
C PRO A 148 -13.85 -10.20 12.22
N THR A 149 -12.92 -10.23 11.27
CA THR A 149 -13.18 -10.57 9.88
C THR A 149 -13.81 -11.96 9.74
N THR A 150 -13.27 -12.96 10.46
CA THR A 150 -13.81 -14.33 10.47
C THR A 150 -15.25 -14.36 10.97
N ILE A 151 -15.57 -13.59 12.03
CA ILE A 151 -16.95 -13.51 12.57
C ILE A 151 -17.90 -12.94 11.50
N VAL A 152 -17.52 -11.87 10.81
CA VAL A 152 -18.32 -11.28 9.73
C VAL A 152 -18.53 -12.28 8.60
N PHE A 153 -17.48 -12.93 8.13
CA PHE A 153 -17.55 -13.86 6.98
C PHE A 153 -18.39 -15.11 7.27
N LEU A 154 -18.31 -15.67 8.49
CA LEU A 154 -19.12 -16.81 8.88
C LEU A 154 -20.62 -16.47 9.00
N ASN A 155 -20.94 -15.20 9.31
CA ASN A 155 -22.31 -14.70 9.44
C ASN A 155 -22.77 -13.89 8.23
N MET A 156 -22.11 -14.04 7.08
CA MET A 156 -22.36 -13.22 5.89
C MET A 156 -23.79 -13.34 5.37
N GLU A 157 -24.35 -14.54 5.35
CA GLU A 157 -25.72 -14.79 4.93
C GLU A 157 -26.73 -14.02 5.78
N TRP A 158 -26.57 -14.10 7.11
CA TRP A 158 -27.42 -13.31 8.05
C TRP A 158 -27.26 -11.80 7.86
N LEU A 159 -26.02 -11.33 7.63
CA LEU A 159 -25.76 -9.92 7.39
C LEU A 159 -26.44 -9.43 6.10
N MET A 160 -26.41 -10.23 5.03
CA MET A 160 -27.06 -9.86 3.77
C MET A 160 -28.59 -9.83 3.92
N LEU A 161 -29.17 -10.79 4.62
CA LEU A 161 -30.61 -10.79 4.93
C LEU A 161 -31.02 -9.57 5.78
N LEU A 162 -30.18 -9.18 6.75
CA LEU A 162 -30.42 -7.97 7.56
C LEU A 162 -30.39 -6.69 6.72
N LEU A 163 -29.56 -6.66 5.67
CA LEU A 163 -29.48 -5.55 4.72
C LEU A 163 -30.60 -5.58 3.64
N GLY A 164 -31.54 -6.53 3.74
CA GLY A 164 -32.67 -6.61 2.83
C GLY A 164 -32.36 -7.21 1.46
N GLN A 165 -31.26 -7.97 1.33
CA GLN A 165 -30.91 -8.66 0.10
C GLN A 165 -31.81 -9.88 -0.12
N ASP A 166 -31.97 -10.28 -1.40
CA ASP A 166 -32.68 -11.49 -1.78
C ASP A 166 -32.10 -12.73 -1.06
N PRO A 167 -32.93 -13.62 -0.48
CA PRO A 167 -32.46 -14.78 0.28
C PRO A 167 -31.53 -15.71 -0.51
N GLU A 168 -31.77 -15.85 -1.82
CA GLU A 168 -30.95 -16.71 -2.68
C GLU A 168 -29.55 -16.09 -2.89
N ILE A 169 -29.50 -14.77 -3.12
CA ILE A 169 -28.24 -14.02 -3.23
C ILE A 169 -27.50 -14.02 -1.87
N ALA A 170 -28.21 -13.86 -0.75
CA ALA A 170 -27.62 -13.92 0.59
C ALA A 170 -26.97 -15.27 0.89
N ALA A 171 -27.65 -16.37 0.52
CA ALA A 171 -27.12 -17.72 0.69
C ALA A 171 -25.85 -17.95 -0.15
N LEU A 172 -25.84 -17.50 -1.42
CA LEU A 172 -24.67 -17.55 -2.29
C LEU A 172 -23.51 -16.72 -1.73
N CYS A 173 -23.77 -15.51 -1.22
CA CYS A 173 -22.75 -14.70 -0.54
C CYS A 173 -22.17 -15.43 0.68
N GLY A 174 -23.00 -16.05 1.50
CA GLY A 174 -22.58 -16.85 2.65
C GLY A 174 -21.72 -18.04 2.24
N GLN A 175 -22.09 -18.75 1.18
CA GLN A 175 -21.30 -19.84 0.61
C GLN A 175 -19.94 -19.35 0.12
N TYR A 176 -19.90 -18.26 -0.63
CA TYR A 176 -18.67 -17.67 -1.14
C TYR A 176 -17.70 -17.35 -0.01
N MET A 177 -18.18 -16.66 1.03
CA MET A 177 -17.34 -16.22 2.15
C MET A 177 -16.78 -17.37 2.98
N ARG A 178 -17.58 -18.42 3.20
CA ARG A 178 -17.11 -19.63 3.91
C ARG A 178 -15.97 -20.33 3.18
N ILE A 179 -16.03 -20.42 1.85
CA ILE A 179 -14.99 -21.05 1.02
C ILE A 179 -13.77 -20.11 0.85
N PHE A 180 -14.00 -18.79 0.80
CA PHE A 180 -12.93 -17.80 0.65
C PHE A 180 -12.14 -17.55 1.95
N LEU A 181 -12.76 -17.72 3.11
CA LEU A 181 -12.17 -17.44 4.42
C LEU A 181 -10.77 -18.04 4.64
N PRO A 182 -10.49 -19.32 4.29
CA PRO A 182 -9.15 -19.89 4.41
C PRO A 182 -8.10 -19.23 3.48
N GLY A 183 -8.53 -18.47 2.48
CA GLY A 183 -7.66 -17.73 1.57
C GLY A 183 -7.23 -16.36 2.09
N VAL A 184 -7.98 -15.77 3.02
CA VAL A 184 -7.70 -14.42 3.53
C VAL A 184 -6.38 -14.37 4.31
N LEU A 185 -6.12 -15.38 5.14
CA LEU A 185 -4.88 -15.46 5.90
C LEU A 185 -3.63 -15.51 5.00
N PRO A 186 -3.50 -16.44 4.03
CA PRO A 186 -2.33 -16.49 3.17
C PRO A 186 -2.19 -15.23 2.30
N TRP A 187 -3.28 -14.61 1.87
CA TRP A 187 -3.21 -13.32 1.17
C TRP A 187 -2.60 -12.24 2.06
N ALA A 188 -3.03 -12.13 3.32
CA ALA A 188 -2.51 -11.14 4.24
C ALA A 188 -1.03 -11.41 4.60
N LEU A 189 -0.65 -12.68 4.76
CA LEU A 189 0.75 -13.07 4.97
C LEU A 189 1.62 -12.80 3.74
N TYR A 190 1.09 -12.98 2.53
CA TYR A 190 1.76 -12.60 1.29
C TYR A 190 2.03 -11.09 1.26
N GLU A 191 1.04 -10.25 1.59
CA GLU A 191 1.19 -8.80 1.64
C GLU A 191 2.24 -8.37 2.68
N CYS A 192 2.26 -8.99 3.86
CA CYS A 192 3.29 -8.73 4.87
C CYS A 192 4.69 -9.14 4.39
N THR A 193 4.83 -10.33 3.80
CA THR A 193 6.13 -10.83 3.32
C THR A 193 6.64 -10.01 2.14
N LYS A 194 5.75 -9.58 1.25
CA LYS A 194 6.06 -8.66 0.15
C LYS A 194 6.70 -7.36 0.66
N ARG A 195 6.10 -6.72 1.67
CA ARG A 195 6.61 -5.48 2.28
C ARG A 195 7.94 -5.69 3.00
N PHE A 196 8.09 -6.82 3.70
CA PHE A 196 9.36 -7.19 4.33
C PHE A 196 10.50 -7.28 3.31
N LEU A 197 10.26 -7.86 2.14
CA LEU A 197 11.25 -7.95 1.06
C LEU A 197 11.49 -6.58 0.39
N GLN A 198 10.43 -5.81 0.13
CA GLN A 198 10.53 -4.47 -0.47
C GLN A 198 11.31 -3.50 0.41
N ALA A 199 11.16 -3.57 1.74
CA ALA A 199 11.94 -2.77 2.69
C ALA A 199 13.45 -3.00 2.57
N GLN A 200 13.85 -4.19 2.13
CA GLN A 200 15.24 -4.59 1.88
C GLN A 200 15.71 -4.31 0.44
N GLY A 201 14.89 -3.63 -0.38
CA GLY A 201 15.20 -3.36 -1.79
C GLY A 201 14.88 -4.52 -2.75
N ILE A 202 14.36 -5.65 -2.26
CA ILE A 202 14.04 -6.83 -3.07
C ILE A 202 12.65 -6.63 -3.72
N MET A 203 12.59 -5.87 -4.83
CA MET A 203 11.34 -5.49 -5.49
C MET A 203 10.77 -6.57 -6.42
N ARG A 204 11.63 -7.46 -6.96
CA ARG A 204 11.25 -8.44 -7.99
C ARG A 204 10.57 -9.71 -7.45
N ALA A 205 10.68 -9.99 -6.15
CA ALA A 205 10.18 -11.22 -5.55
C ALA A 205 8.70 -11.45 -5.80
N SER A 206 7.86 -10.45 -5.53
CA SER A 206 6.41 -10.53 -5.75
C SER A 206 6.05 -10.75 -7.22
N THR A 207 6.80 -10.12 -8.14
CA THR A 207 6.58 -10.28 -9.59
C THR A 207 6.88 -11.69 -10.06
N ILE A 208 7.98 -12.29 -9.60
CA ILE A 208 8.36 -13.67 -9.95
C ILE A 208 7.27 -14.63 -9.47
N VAL A 209 6.80 -14.47 -8.24
CA VAL A 209 5.76 -15.34 -7.67
C VAL A 209 4.44 -15.23 -8.42
N ILE A 210 3.99 -14.00 -8.73
CA ILE A 210 2.72 -13.81 -9.41
C ILE A 210 2.79 -14.24 -10.88
N LEU A 211 3.94 -14.15 -11.55
CA LEU A 211 4.14 -14.66 -12.91
C LEU A 211 3.93 -16.18 -13.00
N VAL A 212 4.15 -16.91 -11.91
CA VAL A 212 3.86 -18.34 -11.83
C VAL A 212 2.40 -18.57 -11.39
N ALA A 213 1.93 -17.81 -10.40
CA ALA A 213 0.60 -18.03 -9.82
C ALA A 213 -0.54 -17.61 -10.77
N ALA A 214 -0.38 -16.55 -11.58
CA ALA A 214 -1.44 -16.06 -12.43
C ALA A 214 -1.83 -17.02 -13.56
N PRO A 215 -0.91 -17.62 -14.32
CA PRO A 215 -1.27 -18.63 -15.31
C PRO A 215 -1.98 -19.84 -14.69
N ILE A 216 -1.53 -20.31 -13.52
CA ILE A 216 -2.18 -21.41 -12.78
C ILE A 216 -3.61 -21.00 -12.39
N HIS A 217 -3.80 -19.77 -11.89
CA HIS A 217 -5.11 -19.24 -11.56
C HIS A 217 -6.05 -19.22 -12.78
N TRP A 218 -5.58 -18.73 -13.92
CA TRP A 218 -6.39 -18.66 -15.16
C TRP A 218 -6.79 -20.04 -15.66
N ILE A 219 -5.87 -21.01 -15.61
CA ILE A 219 -6.15 -22.40 -15.94
C ILE A 219 -7.18 -22.97 -14.96
N ASN A 220 -7.02 -22.73 -13.67
CA ASN A 220 -7.94 -23.18 -12.63
C ASN A 220 -9.34 -22.53 -12.76
N CYS A 221 -9.47 -21.30 -13.30
CA CYS A 221 -10.77 -20.71 -13.61
C CYS A 221 -11.58 -21.62 -14.53
N TYR A 222 -10.94 -22.18 -15.56
CA TYR A 222 -11.63 -23.13 -16.43
C TYR A 222 -11.97 -24.45 -15.71
N PHE A 223 -10.99 -25.09 -15.09
CA PHE A 223 -11.18 -26.42 -14.50
C PHE A 223 -12.07 -26.43 -13.25
N LEU A 224 -12.00 -25.42 -12.40
CA LEU A 224 -12.78 -25.38 -11.15
C LEU A 224 -14.14 -24.69 -11.31
N ILE A 225 -14.34 -23.81 -12.30
CA ILE A 225 -15.58 -23.05 -12.44
C ILE A 225 -16.40 -23.56 -13.64
N LEU A 226 -15.78 -23.66 -14.84
CA LEU A 226 -16.50 -23.83 -16.10
C LEU A 226 -16.56 -25.27 -16.62
N SER A 227 -15.60 -26.13 -16.22
CA SER A 227 -15.51 -27.48 -16.77
C SER A 227 -16.75 -28.32 -16.43
N PRO A 228 -17.38 -29.00 -17.40
CA PRO A 228 -18.53 -29.83 -17.13
C PRO A 228 -18.24 -31.11 -16.35
N THR A 229 -16.96 -31.53 -16.30
CA THR A 229 -16.55 -32.78 -15.64
C THR A 229 -15.91 -32.57 -14.26
N THR A 230 -15.17 -31.48 -14.09
CA THR A 230 -14.41 -31.17 -12.86
C THR A 230 -14.87 -29.90 -12.17
N GLY A 231 -15.69 -29.08 -12.85
CA GLY A 231 -16.12 -27.78 -12.34
C GLY A 231 -17.04 -27.91 -11.13
N LEU A 232 -16.76 -27.10 -10.12
CA LEU A 232 -17.59 -26.93 -8.93
C LEU A 232 -18.60 -25.80 -9.10
N GLY A 233 -18.69 -25.23 -10.32
CA GLY A 233 -19.54 -24.09 -10.62
C GLY A 233 -19.19 -22.89 -9.73
N TYR A 234 -20.19 -22.30 -9.09
CA TYR A 234 -20.04 -21.10 -8.27
C TYR A 234 -19.01 -21.27 -7.12
N ALA A 235 -19.00 -22.43 -6.44
CA ALA A 235 -18.06 -22.72 -5.36
C ALA A 235 -16.59 -22.78 -5.84
N GLY A 236 -16.38 -23.06 -7.11
CA GLY A 236 -15.04 -23.09 -7.71
C GLY A 236 -14.33 -21.73 -7.70
N ALA A 237 -15.05 -20.63 -7.76
CA ALA A 237 -14.48 -19.30 -7.84
C ALA A 237 -13.77 -18.86 -6.52
N PRO A 238 -14.40 -18.88 -5.34
CA PRO A 238 -13.73 -18.59 -4.08
C PRO A 238 -12.64 -19.63 -3.74
N LEU A 239 -12.83 -20.90 -4.14
CA LEU A 239 -11.81 -21.93 -3.98
C LEU A 239 -10.57 -21.64 -4.81
N ASN A 240 -10.72 -21.23 -6.06
CA ASN A 240 -9.61 -20.84 -6.93
C ASN A 240 -8.79 -19.68 -6.35
N LEU A 241 -9.45 -18.63 -5.84
CA LEU A 241 -8.77 -17.52 -5.16
C LEU A 241 -8.03 -18.02 -3.91
N THR A 242 -8.65 -18.87 -3.10
CA THR A 242 -8.04 -19.47 -1.91
C THR A 242 -6.77 -20.23 -2.27
N ILE A 243 -6.83 -21.11 -3.27
CA ILE A 243 -5.65 -21.88 -3.75
C ILE A 243 -4.57 -20.92 -4.25
N THR A 244 -4.95 -19.92 -5.03
CA THR A 244 -4.01 -18.94 -5.59
C THR A 244 -3.30 -18.13 -4.49
N PHE A 245 -4.02 -17.72 -3.45
CA PHE A 245 -3.43 -16.97 -2.34
C PHE A 245 -2.47 -17.83 -1.51
N TRP A 246 -2.78 -19.12 -1.32
CA TRP A 246 -1.83 -20.05 -0.73
C TRP A 246 -0.59 -20.24 -1.61
N LEU A 247 -0.75 -20.39 -2.91
CA LEU A 247 0.37 -20.50 -3.84
C LEU A 247 1.26 -19.26 -3.81
N MET A 248 0.65 -18.07 -3.81
CA MET A 248 1.37 -16.80 -3.73
C MET A 248 2.13 -16.66 -2.40
N PHE A 249 1.49 -16.99 -1.28
CA PHE A 249 2.15 -16.92 0.03
C PHE A 249 3.30 -17.92 0.14
N LEU A 250 3.07 -19.18 -0.19
CA LEU A 250 4.12 -20.19 -0.14
C LEU A 250 5.27 -19.88 -1.09
N GLY A 251 4.97 -19.35 -2.27
CA GLY A 251 5.97 -18.93 -3.24
C GLY A 251 6.85 -17.78 -2.73
N ILE A 252 6.24 -16.72 -2.19
CA ILE A 252 7.02 -15.58 -1.67
C ILE A 252 7.79 -15.93 -0.39
N TRP A 253 7.22 -16.81 0.46
CA TRP A 253 7.88 -17.31 1.64
C TRP A 253 9.09 -18.17 1.27
N ALA A 254 8.94 -19.10 0.33
CA ALA A 254 10.05 -19.90 -0.20
C ALA A 254 11.14 -19.01 -0.80
N TYR A 255 10.77 -17.98 -1.57
CA TYR A 255 11.71 -17.00 -2.08
C TYR A 255 12.49 -16.30 -0.95
N ALA A 256 11.78 -15.83 0.09
CA ALA A 256 12.39 -15.17 1.24
C ALA A 256 13.39 -16.10 1.99
N MET A 257 13.04 -17.38 2.12
CA MET A 257 13.91 -18.37 2.76
C MET A 257 15.14 -18.74 1.90
N CYS A 258 15.01 -18.71 0.58
CA CYS A 258 16.13 -18.97 -0.33
C CYS A 258 17.05 -17.75 -0.51
N CYS A 259 16.55 -16.53 -0.26
CA CYS A 259 17.32 -15.29 -0.43
C CYS A 259 18.22 -15.05 0.81
N PRO A 260 19.58 -15.05 0.67
CA PRO A 260 20.49 -14.86 1.81
C PRO A 260 20.25 -13.54 2.56
N GLN A 261 20.00 -12.46 1.83
CA GLN A 261 19.74 -11.15 2.38
C GLN A 261 18.47 -11.14 3.27
N ALA A 262 17.38 -11.74 2.79
CA ALA A 262 16.14 -11.82 3.55
C ALA A 262 16.28 -12.73 4.80
N ARG A 263 17.04 -13.83 4.70
CA ARG A 263 17.33 -14.71 5.83
C ARG A 263 18.10 -14.02 6.94
N LEU A 264 19.09 -13.19 6.60
CA LEU A 264 19.84 -12.41 7.60
C LEU A 264 18.94 -11.44 8.38
N ALA A 265 17.91 -10.90 7.74
CA ALA A 265 16.96 -9.99 8.37
C ALA A 265 15.85 -10.73 9.15
N TRP A 266 15.66 -12.04 8.98
CA TRP A 266 14.57 -12.78 9.63
C TRP A 266 14.82 -13.03 11.13
N GLY A 267 15.98 -13.46 11.51
CA GLY A 267 16.38 -13.70 12.92
C GLY A 267 15.62 -14.79 13.69
N GLY A 268 14.66 -15.48 13.06
CA GLY A 268 13.78 -16.44 13.70
C GLY A 268 12.59 -15.80 14.43
N TRP A 269 11.63 -16.64 14.88
CA TRP A 269 10.44 -16.16 15.60
C TRP A 269 10.78 -15.80 17.05
N SER A 270 10.35 -14.62 17.50
CA SER A 270 10.60 -14.11 18.85
C SER A 270 9.34 -13.61 19.53
N TRP A 271 9.13 -13.98 20.81
CA TRP A 271 8.04 -13.45 21.63
C TRP A 271 8.12 -11.92 21.86
N GLN A 272 9.24 -11.29 21.54
CA GLN A 272 9.38 -9.84 21.58
C GLN A 272 8.46 -9.13 20.57
N CYS A 273 7.95 -9.84 19.57
CA CYS A 273 6.98 -9.30 18.62
C CYS A 273 5.68 -8.84 19.29
N VAL A 274 5.28 -9.43 20.42
CA VAL A 274 4.10 -9.02 21.20
C VAL A 274 4.40 -7.78 22.06
N ARG A 275 5.66 -7.57 22.43
CA ARG A 275 6.08 -6.39 23.17
C ARG A 275 6.26 -5.21 22.19
N GLY A 276 5.76 -4.02 22.56
CA GLY A 276 5.86 -2.83 21.69
C GLY A 276 4.84 -2.76 20.55
N LEU A 277 3.81 -3.60 20.55
CA LEU A 277 2.68 -3.51 19.60
C LEU A 277 1.98 -2.15 19.66
N GLY A 278 2.00 -1.44 20.81
CA GLY A 278 1.42 -0.09 20.94
C GLY A 278 2.02 0.90 19.95
N SER A 279 3.36 0.94 19.82
CA SER A 279 4.05 1.79 18.84
C SER A 279 3.68 1.41 17.41
N PHE A 280 3.50 0.11 17.13
CA PHE A 280 3.08 -0.39 15.83
C PHE A 280 1.64 0.06 15.50
N TYR A 281 0.69 -0.14 16.43
CA TYR A 281 -0.70 0.28 16.26
C TYR A 281 -0.86 1.80 16.13
N HIS A 282 0.01 2.58 16.76
CA HIS A 282 0.01 4.04 16.62
C HIS A 282 0.21 4.52 15.17
N LEU A 283 0.95 3.77 14.35
CA LEU A 283 1.09 4.02 12.93
C LEU A 283 0.04 3.24 12.10
N ALA A 284 -0.28 2.03 12.49
CA ALA A 284 -1.16 1.15 11.74
C ALA A 284 -2.62 1.64 11.73
N ILE A 285 -3.17 2.09 12.86
CA ILE A 285 -4.57 2.53 12.94
C ILE A 285 -4.87 3.71 12.00
N PRO A 286 -4.07 4.81 11.97
CA PRO A 286 -4.29 5.87 11.00
C PRO A 286 -4.19 5.39 9.55
N ALA A 287 -3.30 4.45 9.25
CA ALA A 287 -3.19 3.87 7.93
C ALA A 287 -4.41 3.03 7.54
N VAL A 288 -4.96 2.25 8.48
CA VAL A 288 -6.23 1.52 8.30
C VAL A 288 -7.36 2.49 8.02
N ILE A 289 -7.51 3.55 8.83
CA ILE A 289 -8.55 4.56 8.67
C ILE A 289 -8.45 5.22 7.29
N THR A 290 -7.25 5.56 6.84
CA THR A 290 -7.03 6.14 5.52
C THR A 290 -7.45 5.19 4.42
N THR A 291 -6.94 3.95 4.44
CA THR A 291 -7.21 2.95 3.40
C THR A 291 -8.70 2.59 3.35
N CYS A 292 -9.32 2.35 4.51
CA CYS A 292 -10.76 2.07 4.58
C CYS A 292 -11.59 3.27 4.11
N GLY A 293 -11.23 4.48 4.53
CA GLY A 293 -11.96 5.70 4.15
C GLY A 293 -11.94 5.96 2.64
N GLU A 294 -10.83 5.69 1.96
CA GLU A 294 -10.75 5.76 0.50
C GLU A 294 -11.62 4.68 -0.17
N TRP A 295 -11.52 3.42 0.25
CA TRP A 295 -12.27 2.33 -0.35
C TRP A 295 -13.77 2.50 -0.15
N TRP A 296 -14.20 2.89 1.06
CA TRP A 296 -15.61 3.11 1.36
C TRP A 296 -16.22 4.27 0.57
N ALA A 297 -15.43 5.31 0.30
CA ALA A 297 -15.88 6.41 -0.56
C ALA A 297 -16.18 5.91 -1.99
N PHE A 298 -15.32 5.06 -2.58
CA PHE A 298 -15.56 4.47 -3.90
C PHE A 298 -16.78 3.54 -3.94
N GLU A 299 -16.97 2.71 -2.91
CA GLU A 299 -18.14 1.84 -2.81
C GLU A 299 -19.43 2.67 -2.68
N SER A 300 -19.38 3.78 -1.93
CA SER A 300 -20.51 4.70 -1.80
C SER A 300 -20.90 5.33 -3.14
N LEU A 301 -19.92 5.66 -4.00
CA LEU A 301 -20.19 6.17 -5.34
C LEU A 301 -20.91 5.15 -6.23
N SER A 302 -20.51 3.88 -6.16
CA SER A 302 -21.15 2.80 -6.91
C SER A 302 -22.61 2.61 -6.47
N LEU A 303 -22.83 2.67 -5.14
CA LEU A 303 -24.17 2.60 -4.58
C LEU A 303 -25.03 3.80 -5.04
N LEU A 304 -24.50 5.02 -4.99
CA LEU A 304 -25.22 6.22 -5.44
C LEU A 304 -25.54 6.15 -6.94
N ALA A 305 -24.60 5.67 -7.76
CA ALA A 305 -24.83 5.54 -9.20
C ALA A 305 -25.98 4.57 -9.54
N SER A 306 -26.27 3.58 -8.70
CA SER A 306 -27.34 2.62 -8.93
C SER A 306 -28.75 3.23 -8.98
N PHE A 307 -28.94 4.43 -8.39
CA PHE A 307 -30.22 5.13 -8.39
C PHE A 307 -30.52 5.88 -9.69
N PHE A 308 -29.56 6.04 -10.61
CA PHE A 308 -29.76 6.76 -11.90
C PHE A 308 -30.20 5.87 -13.06
N GLY A 309 -30.38 4.57 -12.83
CA GLY A 309 -30.81 3.63 -13.85
C GLY A 309 -29.69 2.79 -14.49
N ALA A 310 -30.09 1.86 -15.34
CA ALA A 310 -29.20 0.81 -15.83
C ALA A 310 -28.05 1.33 -16.71
N SER A 311 -28.31 2.28 -17.62
CA SER A 311 -27.28 2.84 -18.52
C SER A 311 -26.21 3.61 -17.74
N GLN A 312 -26.60 4.39 -16.73
CA GLN A 312 -25.69 5.15 -15.87
C GLN A 312 -24.84 4.21 -14.98
N LEU A 313 -25.49 3.17 -14.42
CA LEU A 313 -24.78 2.17 -13.61
C LEU A 313 -23.79 1.36 -14.45
N ALA A 314 -24.13 1.01 -15.68
CA ALA A 314 -23.24 0.32 -16.61
C ALA A 314 -22.03 1.20 -16.98
N ALA A 315 -22.27 2.48 -17.29
CA ALA A 315 -21.20 3.43 -17.57
C ALA A 315 -20.28 3.62 -16.34
N GLN A 316 -20.83 3.74 -15.14
CA GLN A 316 -20.07 3.82 -13.89
C GLN A 316 -19.16 2.59 -13.71
N ALA A 317 -19.70 1.39 -13.91
CA ALA A 317 -18.92 0.15 -13.78
C ALA A 317 -17.76 0.10 -14.80
N ILE A 318 -17.99 0.54 -16.04
CA ILE A 318 -16.94 0.62 -17.07
C ILE A 318 -15.84 1.59 -16.64
N ILE A 319 -16.21 2.81 -16.22
CA ILE A 319 -15.23 3.82 -15.82
C ILE A 319 -14.43 3.37 -14.60
N ILE A 320 -15.06 2.77 -13.58
CA ILE A 320 -14.34 2.21 -12.42
C ILE A 320 -13.32 1.15 -12.86
N ASN A 321 -13.68 0.26 -13.78
CA ASN A 321 -12.74 -0.76 -14.27
C ASN A 321 -11.53 -0.12 -14.98
N ILE A 322 -11.78 0.85 -15.87
CA ILE A 322 -10.72 1.57 -16.60
C ILE A 322 -9.80 2.34 -15.63
N VAL A 323 -10.38 3.06 -14.69
CA VAL A 323 -9.64 3.83 -13.67
C VAL A 323 -8.87 2.90 -12.74
N SER A 324 -9.46 1.80 -12.29
CA SER A 324 -8.81 0.82 -11.42
C SER A 324 -7.61 0.15 -12.11
N LEU A 325 -7.77 -0.23 -13.37
CA LEU A 325 -6.68 -0.82 -14.16
C LEU A 325 -5.54 0.19 -14.36
N SER A 326 -5.86 1.40 -14.81
CA SER A 326 -4.86 2.45 -15.07
C SER A 326 -4.21 2.97 -13.79
N GLY A 327 -4.95 2.96 -12.68
CA GLY A 327 -4.49 3.33 -11.34
C GLY A 327 -3.41 2.41 -10.75
N GLN A 328 -3.22 1.20 -11.30
CA GLN A 328 -2.16 0.30 -10.84
C GLN A 328 -0.76 0.90 -11.04
N ILE A 329 -0.57 1.76 -12.05
CA ILE A 329 0.74 2.39 -12.31
C ILE A 329 1.12 3.36 -11.18
N PRO A 330 0.34 4.41 -10.87
CA PRO A 330 0.67 5.32 -9.77
C PRO A 330 0.67 4.62 -8.40
N ASN A 331 -0.17 3.62 -8.17
CA ASN A 331 -0.13 2.81 -6.96
C ASN A 331 1.23 2.12 -6.78
N ALA A 332 1.74 1.46 -7.82
CA ALA A 332 3.04 0.81 -7.80
C ALA A 332 4.19 1.81 -7.55
N MET A 333 4.10 3.01 -8.11
CA MET A 333 5.06 4.09 -7.85
C MET A 333 5.02 4.53 -6.38
N GLY A 334 3.86 4.62 -5.78
CA GLY A 334 3.68 4.88 -4.34
C GLY A 334 4.35 3.79 -3.49
N PHE A 335 4.07 2.51 -3.78
CA PHE A 335 4.66 1.38 -3.05
C PHE A 335 6.18 1.25 -3.23
N THR A 336 6.74 1.76 -4.33
CA THR A 336 8.19 1.84 -4.52
C THR A 336 8.81 2.97 -3.72
N SER A 337 8.15 4.12 -3.64
CA SER A 337 8.68 5.33 -3.00
C SER A 337 8.70 5.23 -1.48
N THR A 338 7.72 4.56 -0.85
CA THR A 338 7.64 4.44 0.61
C THR A 338 8.89 3.80 1.22
N PRO A 339 9.31 2.57 0.83
CA PRO A 339 10.51 1.96 1.38
C PRO A 339 11.78 2.72 0.98
N ARG A 340 11.84 3.36 -0.20
CA ARG A 340 12.99 4.18 -0.59
C ARG A 340 13.20 5.34 0.36
N ILE A 341 12.15 6.11 0.63
CA ILE A 341 12.20 7.25 1.55
C ILE A 341 12.55 6.78 2.97
N GLY A 342 11.92 5.71 3.45
CA GLY A 342 12.22 5.14 4.76
C GLY A 342 13.67 4.68 4.89
N ASN A 343 14.22 4.04 3.86
CA ASN A 343 15.63 3.62 3.81
C ASN A 343 16.58 4.82 3.80
N LEU A 344 16.28 5.87 3.04
CA LEU A 344 17.12 7.08 3.00
C LEU A 344 17.10 7.83 4.33
N LEU A 345 15.95 7.90 5.00
CA LEU A 345 15.84 8.50 6.34
C LEU A 345 16.57 7.66 7.40
N GLY A 346 16.42 6.34 7.36
CA GLY A 346 17.14 5.43 8.25
C GLY A 346 18.66 5.53 8.08
N ALA A 347 19.13 5.78 6.86
CA ALA A 347 20.55 6.03 6.56
C ALA A 347 21.03 7.46 6.91
N GLY A 348 20.17 8.33 7.44
CA GLY A 348 20.53 9.73 7.75
C GLY A 348 20.62 10.65 6.53
N LEU A 349 20.10 10.25 5.37
CA LEU A 349 20.25 10.93 4.09
C LEU A 349 19.06 11.85 3.76
N ALA A 350 18.76 12.83 4.64
CA ALA A 350 17.63 13.75 4.54
C ALA A 350 17.52 14.44 3.17
N ARG A 351 18.64 14.95 2.63
CA ARG A 351 18.67 15.62 1.32
C ARG A 351 18.28 14.68 0.19
N GLN A 352 18.74 13.44 0.21
CA GLN A 352 18.42 12.45 -0.83
C GLN A 352 16.95 12.01 -0.74
N ALA A 353 16.43 11.82 0.48
CA ALA A 353 15.01 11.53 0.70
C ALA A 353 14.12 12.66 0.14
N ARG A 354 14.50 13.92 0.34
CA ARG A 354 13.81 15.07 -0.27
C ARG A 354 13.88 15.04 -1.80
N ILE A 355 15.05 14.75 -2.38
CA ILE A 355 15.20 14.67 -3.84
C ILE A 355 14.39 13.51 -4.41
N SER A 356 14.40 12.35 -3.75
CA SER A 356 13.59 11.18 -4.13
C SER A 356 12.10 11.51 -4.14
N SER A 357 11.60 12.25 -3.14
CA SER A 357 10.20 12.70 -3.10
C SER A 357 9.84 13.65 -4.26
N HIS A 358 10.74 14.55 -4.64
CA HIS A 358 10.53 15.42 -5.81
C HIS A 358 10.51 14.61 -7.11
N VAL A 359 11.45 13.68 -7.27
CA VAL A 359 11.56 12.85 -8.48
C VAL A 359 10.31 12.00 -8.68
N ILE A 360 9.84 11.30 -7.64
CA ILE A 360 8.63 10.47 -7.75
C ILE A 360 7.39 11.33 -8.03
N THR A 361 7.28 12.53 -7.46
CA THR A 361 6.20 13.47 -7.75
C THR A 361 6.17 13.86 -9.22
N VAL A 362 7.33 14.25 -9.79
CA VAL A 362 7.43 14.60 -11.22
C VAL A 362 7.11 13.40 -12.11
N MET A 363 7.62 12.23 -11.78
CA MET A 363 7.30 10.99 -12.53
C MET A 363 5.79 10.73 -12.53
N THR A 364 5.12 10.91 -11.39
CA THR A 364 3.67 10.70 -11.26
C THR A 364 2.87 11.73 -12.08
N ILE A 365 3.30 13.00 -12.10
CA ILE A 365 2.68 14.02 -12.95
C ILE A 365 2.79 13.63 -14.43
N VAL A 366 3.97 13.23 -14.88
CA VAL A 366 4.21 12.85 -16.29
C VAL A 366 3.34 11.64 -16.67
N VAL A 367 3.31 10.59 -15.84
CA VAL A 367 2.50 9.39 -16.07
C VAL A 367 1.01 9.74 -16.04
N GLY A 368 0.55 10.53 -15.06
CA GLY A 368 -0.83 10.95 -14.94
C GLY A 368 -1.29 11.77 -16.14
N MET A 369 -0.49 12.77 -16.58
CA MET A 369 -0.79 13.55 -17.79
C MET A 369 -0.84 12.69 -19.05
N ALA A 370 0.08 11.74 -19.21
CA ALA A 370 0.07 10.82 -20.34
C ALA A 370 -1.20 9.95 -20.35
N THR A 371 -1.64 9.47 -19.17
CA THR A 371 -2.87 8.69 -19.03
C THR A 371 -4.10 9.54 -19.30
N THR A 372 -4.17 10.77 -18.76
CA THR A 372 -5.27 11.72 -19.05
C THR A 372 -5.37 12.01 -20.54
N LEU A 373 -4.24 12.27 -21.19
CA LEU A 373 -4.19 12.53 -22.63
C LEU A 373 -4.68 11.30 -23.43
N SER A 374 -4.29 10.09 -23.03
CA SER A 374 -4.80 8.84 -23.61
C SER A 374 -6.32 8.74 -23.46
N PHE A 375 -6.88 9.06 -22.30
CA PHE A 375 -8.32 9.01 -22.06
C PHE A 375 -9.08 10.01 -22.91
N VAL A 376 -8.54 11.20 -23.10
CA VAL A 376 -9.16 12.25 -23.94
C VAL A 376 -9.10 11.90 -25.43
N ILE A 377 -7.92 11.48 -25.93
CA ILE A 377 -7.70 11.22 -27.35
C ILE A 377 -8.49 9.97 -27.80
N TRP A 378 -8.42 8.89 -27.03
CA TRP A 378 -9.04 7.61 -27.40
C TRP A 378 -10.35 7.31 -26.65
N ARG A 379 -11.07 8.37 -26.20
CA ARG A 379 -12.30 8.23 -25.39
C ARG A 379 -13.38 7.36 -26.06
N GLN A 380 -13.56 7.45 -27.37
CA GLN A 380 -14.53 6.63 -28.11
C GLN A 380 -14.12 5.16 -28.10
N TRP A 381 -12.86 4.88 -28.35
CA TRP A 381 -12.32 3.52 -28.36
C TRP A 381 -12.46 2.83 -26.99
N TRP A 382 -12.17 3.56 -25.91
CA TRP A 382 -12.35 3.04 -24.56
C TRP A 382 -13.80 2.64 -24.26
N GLY A 383 -14.80 3.42 -24.68
CA GLY A 383 -16.21 3.10 -24.50
C GLY A 383 -16.63 1.86 -25.30
N GLN A 384 -16.20 1.75 -26.56
CA GLN A 384 -16.57 0.67 -27.48
C GLN A 384 -15.96 -0.69 -27.11
N ILE A 385 -14.83 -0.73 -26.38
CA ILE A 385 -14.26 -2.00 -25.90
C ILE A 385 -15.21 -2.72 -24.93
N TYR A 386 -15.96 -1.97 -24.14
CA TYR A 386 -16.76 -2.52 -23.04
C TYR A 386 -18.24 -2.67 -23.38
N SER A 387 -18.79 -1.86 -24.30
CA SER A 387 -20.21 -1.87 -24.62
C SER A 387 -20.48 -1.53 -26.09
N ASN A 388 -21.52 -2.17 -26.64
CA ASN A 388 -22.09 -1.85 -27.97
C ASN A 388 -23.34 -0.96 -27.84
N ASP A 389 -23.82 -0.67 -26.62
CA ASP A 389 -24.98 0.20 -26.41
C ASP A 389 -24.56 1.67 -26.62
N PRO A 390 -25.20 2.36 -27.62
CA PRO A 390 -24.82 3.74 -27.94
C PRO A 390 -25.01 4.72 -26.78
N GLU A 391 -26.00 4.50 -25.90
CA GLU A 391 -26.25 5.36 -24.75
C GLU A 391 -25.16 5.21 -23.70
N VAL A 392 -24.81 3.97 -23.35
CA VAL A 392 -23.72 3.67 -22.41
C VAL A 392 -22.40 4.21 -22.92
N VAL A 393 -22.08 3.98 -24.21
CA VAL A 393 -20.85 4.49 -24.83
C VAL A 393 -20.79 6.01 -24.78
N ARG A 394 -21.91 6.72 -25.06
CA ARG A 394 -21.96 8.18 -24.96
C ARG A 394 -21.62 8.67 -23.56
N ILE A 395 -22.24 8.09 -22.53
CA ILE A 395 -21.98 8.45 -21.11
C ILE A 395 -20.51 8.21 -20.76
N VAL A 396 -19.94 7.06 -21.17
CA VAL A 396 -18.52 6.76 -20.94
C VAL A 396 -17.62 7.79 -21.63
N VAL A 397 -17.89 8.13 -22.89
CA VAL A 397 -17.12 9.11 -23.66
C VAL A 397 -17.12 10.49 -22.99
N ASP A 398 -18.26 10.91 -22.44
CA ASP A 398 -18.39 12.19 -21.73
C ASP A 398 -17.68 12.18 -20.36
N LEU A 399 -17.61 11.01 -19.70
CA LEU A 399 -16.92 10.83 -18.41
C LEU A 399 -15.39 10.69 -18.53
N MET A 400 -14.88 10.20 -19.67
CA MET A 400 -13.44 9.88 -19.83
C MET A 400 -12.50 11.06 -19.51
N PRO A 401 -12.77 12.32 -19.92
CA PRO A 401 -11.90 13.44 -19.55
C PRO A 401 -11.85 13.68 -18.04
N VAL A 402 -12.99 13.59 -17.36
CA VAL A 402 -13.08 13.77 -15.90
C VAL A 402 -12.35 12.62 -15.18
N ALA A 403 -12.54 11.38 -15.63
CA ALA A 403 -11.85 10.21 -15.12
C ALA A 403 -10.31 10.32 -15.30
N GLY A 404 -9.85 10.91 -16.40
CA GLY A 404 -8.42 11.18 -16.63
C GLY A 404 -7.84 12.19 -15.62
N ILE A 405 -8.53 13.32 -15.43
CA ILE A 405 -8.12 14.33 -14.43
C ILE A 405 -8.13 13.71 -13.03
N PHE A 406 -9.21 13.01 -12.69
CA PHE A 406 -9.31 12.28 -11.42
C PHE A 406 -8.12 11.34 -11.23
N LEU A 407 -7.77 10.52 -12.22
CA LEU A 407 -6.69 9.53 -12.13
C LEU A 407 -5.32 10.20 -11.91
N THR A 408 -5.06 11.34 -12.56
CA THR A 408 -3.83 12.11 -12.33
C THR A 408 -3.77 12.63 -10.89
N CYS A 409 -4.85 13.23 -10.40
CA CYS A 409 -4.91 13.75 -9.03
C CYS A 409 -4.87 12.64 -7.99
N ASN A 410 -5.55 11.52 -8.25
CA ASN A 410 -5.52 10.33 -7.38
C ASN A 410 -4.13 9.69 -7.34
N GLY A 411 -3.43 9.63 -8.48
CA GLY A 411 -2.05 9.17 -8.53
C GLY A 411 -1.11 10.01 -7.66
N LEU A 412 -1.26 11.33 -7.71
CA LEU A 412 -0.53 12.25 -6.83
C LEU A 412 -0.90 12.05 -5.35
N ASN A 413 -2.20 11.89 -5.05
CA ASN A 413 -2.68 11.60 -3.71
C ASN A 413 -2.04 10.32 -3.15
N GLN A 414 -1.99 9.24 -3.94
CA GLN A 414 -1.38 7.97 -3.55
C GLN A 414 0.14 8.10 -3.30
N VAL A 415 0.85 8.84 -4.15
CA VAL A 415 2.29 9.07 -4.00
C VAL A 415 2.59 9.98 -2.81
N PHE A 416 1.82 11.01 -2.57
CA PHE A 416 2.00 11.88 -1.39
C PHE A 416 1.68 11.12 -0.08
N ALA A 417 0.63 10.31 -0.07
CA ALA A 417 0.36 9.40 1.04
C ALA A 417 1.52 8.41 1.26
N ALA A 418 2.13 7.92 0.19
CA ALA A 418 3.30 7.05 0.25
C ALA A 418 4.54 7.76 0.83
N ILE A 419 4.78 9.01 0.46
CA ILE A 419 5.83 9.86 1.05
C ILE A 419 5.58 10.05 2.55
N LEU A 420 4.36 10.40 2.95
CA LEU A 420 3.99 10.55 4.36
C LEU A 420 4.14 9.23 5.14
N ARG A 421 3.85 8.07 4.52
CA ARG A 421 4.13 6.75 5.11
C ARG A 421 5.63 6.51 5.30
N GLY A 422 6.45 6.82 4.31
CA GLY A 422 7.91 6.73 4.41
C GLY A 422 8.49 7.59 5.52
N LEU A 423 7.93 8.78 5.73
CA LEU A 423 8.23 9.68 6.85
C LEU A 423 7.70 9.17 8.22
N GLY A 424 6.77 8.19 8.21
CA GLY A 424 6.05 7.75 9.41
C GLY A 424 5.05 8.77 9.94
N ARG A 425 4.47 9.57 9.04
CA ARG A 425 3.44 10.58 9.32
C ARG A 425 2.04 10.14 8.90
N GLN A 426 1.69 8.85 9.11
CA GLN A 426 0.39 8.29 8.72
C GLN A 426 -0.79 9.06 9.31
N LYS A 427 -0.68 9.56 10.55
CA LYS A 427 -1.73 10.39 11.17
C LYS A 427 -2.05 11.64 10.36
N MET A 428 -1.01 12.33 9.86
CA MET A 428 -1.18 13.50 9.02
C MET A 428 -1.91 13.13 7.71
N GLY A 429 -1.53 12.02 7.08
CA GLY A 429 -2.24 11.48 5.93
C GLY A 429 -3.72 11.25 6.22
N ALA A 430 -4.04 10.58 7.33
CA ALA A 430 -5.42 10.31 7.73
C ALA A 430 -6.24 11.60 7.95
N TYR A 431 -5.67 12.59 8.65
CA TYR A 431 -6.34 13.87 8.89
C TYR A 431 -6.57 14.71 7.63
N ILE A 432 -5.82 14.49 6.57
CA ILE A 432 -6.01 15.16 5.29
C ILE A 432 -6.94 14.36 4.38
N ILE A 433 -6.66 13.07 4.18
CA ILE A 433 -7.33 12.23 3.17
C ILE A 433 -8.80 12.00 3.56
N VAL A 434 -9.06 11.54 4.78
CA VAL A 434 -10.41 11.16 5.20
C VAL A 434 -11.40 12.32 5.12
N PRO A 435 -11.13 13.53 5.64
CA PRO A 435 -12.04 14.66 5.46
C PRO A 435 -12.17 15.10 4.01
N SER A 436 -11.09 15.08 3.22
CA SER A 436 -11.14 15.51 1.81
C SER A 436 -12.08 14.64 0.98
N PHE A 437 -12.05 13.32 1.17
CA PHE A 437 -12.93 12.39 0.45
C PHE A 437 -14.35 12.37 1.03
N ASN A 438 -14.50 12.25 2.36
CA ASN A 438 -15.78 11.95 2.98
C ASN A 438 -16.57 13.21 3.40
N LEU A 439 -15.91 14.33 3.73
CA LEU A 439 -16.60 15.57 4.14
C LEU A 439 -16.67 16.61 3.01
N ILE A 440 -15.80 16.54 2.02
CA ILE A 440 -15.79 17.48 0.88
C ILE A 440 -16.22 16.77 -0.39
N GLY A 441 -15.51 15.71 -0.79
CA GLY A 441 -15.73 15.03 -2.06
C GLY A 441 -17.08 14.38 -2.18
N LEU A 442 -17.48 13.55 -1.21
CA LEU A 442 -18.72 12.81 -1.25
C LEU A 442 -19.96 13.72 -1.14
N PRO A 443 -20.06 14.69 -0.20
CA PRO A 443 -21.18 15.61 -0.17
C PRO A 443 -21.30 16.46 -1.44
N LEU A 444 -20.17 16.92 -1.99
CA LEU A 444 -20.18 17.65 -3.26
C LEU A 444 -20.63 16.76 -4.42
N ALA A 445 -20.20 15.50 -4.45
CA ALA A 445 -20.64 14.52 -5.45
C ALA A 445 -22.16 14.32 -5.41
N VAL A 446 -22.71 14.15 -4.22
CA VAL A 446 -24.18 14.04 -4.02
C VAL A 446 -24.88 15.33 -4.46
N TYR A 447 -24.38 16.50 -4.08
CA TYR A 447 -24.96 17.79 -4.47
C TYR A 447 -24.96 18.00 -5.99
N LEU A 448 -23.86 17.68 -6.67
CA LEU A 448 -23.77 17.82 -8.13
C LEU A 448 -24.64 16.81 -8.87
N ALA A 449 -24.75 15.59 -8.34
CA ALA A 449 -25.47 14.49 -8.97
C ALA A 449 -27.00 14.62 -8.80
N TYR A 450 -27.46 14.91 -7.61
CA TYR A 450 -28.89 14.93 -7.22
C TYR A 450 -29.46 16.33 -7.02
N GLY A 451 -28.60 17.37 -6.94
CA GLY A 451 -29.00 18.75 -6.72
C GLY A 451 -29.52 19.42 -7.99
N PRO A 452 -29.64 20.77 -8.00
CA PRO A 452 -30.26 21.52 -9.10
C PRO A 452 -29.61 21.33 -10.47
N LEU A 453 -28.34 20.88 -10.53
CA LEU A 453 -27.58 20.68 -11.76
C LEU A 453 -27.90 19.35 -12.44
N HIS A 454 -28.48 18.37 -11.75
CA HIS A 454 -28.86 17.05 -12.27
C HIS A 454 -27.77 16.39 -13.14
N MET A 455 -26.51 16.45 -12.68
CA MET A 455 -25.38 15.92 -13.47
C MET A 455 -25.25 14.40 -13.42
N GLU A 456 -26.09 13.72 -12.66
CA GLU A 456 -26.09 12.25 -12.52
C GLU A 456 -24.70 11.68 -12.19
N VAL A 457 -24.26 10.59 -12.86
CA VAL A 457 -22.94 9.97 -12.63
C VAL A 457 -21.79 10.94 -12.89
N THR A 458 -21.93 11.86 -13.84
CA THR A 458 -20.91 12.89 -14.10
C THR A 458 -20.69 13.78 -12.88
N GLY A 459 -21.76 14.14 -12.14
CA GLY A 459 -21.67 14.88 -10.89
C GLY A 459 -20.94 14.13 -9.80
N LEU A 460 -21.15 12.81 -9.70
CA LEU A 460 -20.42 11.95 -8.76
C LEU A 460 -18.90 12.00 -9.00
N TRP A 461 -18.48 11.92 -10.26
CA TRP A 461 -17.06 11.97 -10.62
C TRP A 461 -16.43 13.35 -10.39
N TRP A 462 -17.14 14.45 -10.73
CA TRP A 462 -16.64 15.80 -10.44
C TRP A 462 -16.47 16.06 -8.94
N GLY A 463 -17.45 15.68 -8.11
CA GLY A 463 -17.35 15.87 -6.66
C GLY A 463 -16.17 15.09 -6.08
N THR A 464 -16.00 13.83 -6.50
CA THR A 464 -14.87 13.00 -6.08
C THR A 464 -13.53 13.58 -6.57
N CYS A 465 -13.50 14.10 -7.80
CA CYS A 465 -12.29 14.74 -8.34
C CYS A 465 -11.88 15.95 -7.50
N VAL A 466 -12.83 16.81 -7.11
CA VAL A 466 -12.55 17.94 -6.20
C VAL A 466 -12.01 17.46 -4.86
N GLY A 467 -12.63 16.46 -4.23
CA GLY A 467 -12.13 15.88 -2.99
C GLY A 467 -10.70 15.37 -3.11
N THR A 468 -10.38 14.70 -4.21
CA THR A 468 -9.04 14.19 -4.51
C THR A 468 -8.02 15.32 -4.73
N VAL A 469 -8.41 16.38 -5.45
CA VAL A 469 -7.56 17.57 -5.65
C VAL A 469 -7.25 18.25 -4.32
N VAL A 470 -8.27 18.46 -3.48
CA VAL A 470 -8.10 19.06 -2.15
C VAL A 470 -7.14 18.22 -1.31
N SER A 471 -7.31 16.91 -1.32
CA SER A 471 -6.42 15.98 -0.62
C SER A 471 -4.98 16.07 -1.13
N ALA A 472 -4.76 16.02 -2.44
CA ALA A 472 -3.43 16.08 -3.03
C ALA A 472 -2.73 17.41 -2.76
N VAL A 473 -3.45 18.54 -2.88
CA VAL A 473 -2.91 19.87 -2.59
C VAL A 473 -2.55 20.03 -1.11
N ALA A 474 -3.42 19.58 -0.20
CA ALA A 474 -3.15 19.64 1.23
C ALA A 474 -1.95 18.77 1.64
N GLN A 475 -1.82 17.56 1.08
CA GLN A 475 -0.66 16.70 1.30
C GLN A 475 0.62 17.31 0.73
N LEU A 476 0.58 17.87 -0.48
CA LEU A 476 1.72 18.56 -1.09
C LEU A 476 2.18 19.73 -0.21
N PHE A 477 1.22 20.53 0.28
CA PHE A 477 1.51 21.62 1.22
C PHE A 477 2.19 21.09 2.49
N ALA A 478 1.68 20.00 3.06
CA ALA A 478 2.25 19.36 4.23
C ALA A 478 3.69 18.86 3.99
N ILE A 479 3.96 18.29 2.81
CA ILE A 479 5.30 17.79 2.44
C ILE A 479 6.28 18.95 2.23
N ILE A 480 5.84 20.07 1.63
CA ILE A 480 6.73 21.20 1.32
C ILE A 480 6.98 22.07 2.55
N TYR A 481 5.94 22.44 3.30
CA TYR A 481 6.03 23.47 4.34
C TYR A 481 6.12 22.90 5.77
N TRP A 482 5.54 21.73 6.04
CA TRP A 482 5.51 21.13 7.38
C TRP A 482 6.50 19.99 7.56
N THR A 483 7.31 19.67 6.55
CA THR A 483 8.30 18.61 6.63
C THR A 483 9.70 19.19 6.64
N ASP A 484 10.34 19.18 7.81
CA ASP A 484 11.76 19.37 7.95
C ASP A 484 12.44 17.99 7.84
N TRP A 485 13.10 17.77 6.72
CA TRP A 485 13.70 16.48 6.38
C TRP A 485 14.85 16.08 7.32
N GLU A 486 15.59 17.03 7.86
CA GLU A 486 16.65 16.76 8.83
C GLU A 486 16.05 16.34 10.18
N HIS A 487 15.01 17.05 10.63
CA HIS A 487 14.29 16.68 11.85
C HIS A 487 13.58 15.32 11.73
N GLU A 488 13.12 14.93 10.54
CA GLU A 488 12.50 13.62 10.30
C GLU A 488 13.48 12.45 10.41
N VAL A 489 14.77 12.65 10.12
CA VAL A 489 15.81 11.67 10.43
C VAL A 489 15.87 11.41 11.94
N GLY A 490 15.90 12.44 12.76
CA GLY A 490 15.89 12.32 14.22
C GLY A 490 14.64 11.57 14.74
N ARG A 491 13.46 11.91 14.21
CA ARG A 491 12.20 11.22 14.55
C ARG A 491 12.19 9.76 14.12
N CYS A 492 12.77 9.45 12.97
CA CYS A 492 12.92 8.09 12.47
C CYS A 492 13.75 7.24 13.43
N ILE A 493 14.89 7.74 13.85
CA ILE A 493 15.79 7.07 14.79
C ILE A 493 15.14 6.89 16.16
N ARG A 494 14.50 7.92 16.69
CA ARG A 494 13.78 7.84 17.97
C ARG A 494 12.72 6.75 17.95
N ARG A 495 11.89 6.66 16.89
CA ARG A 495 10.90 5.60 16.74
C ARG A 495 11.51 4.21 16.78
N LEU A 496 12.68 4.02 16.17
CA LEU A 496 13.38 2.74 16.17
C LEU A 496 13.89 2.38 17.58
N VAL A 497 14.46 3.35 18.31
CA VAL A 497 14.92 3.15 19.68
C VAL A 497 13.75 2.81 20.61
N GLU A 498 12.63 3.53 20.51
CA GLU A 498 11.42 3.28 21.31
C GLU A 498 10.75 1.93 20.97
N SER A 499 10.85 1.48 19.73
CA SER A 499 10.27 0.22 19.26
C SER A 499 11.20 -0.99 19.40
N GLY A 500 12.48 -0.79 19.71
CA GLY A 500 13.44 -1.87 19.93
C GLY A 500 13.17 -2.68 21.21
N PRO A 501 13.72 -3.89 21.31
CA PRO A 501 13.53 -4.75 22.47
C PRO A 501 14.14 -4.19 23.77
N THR A 502 15.23 -3.44 23.67
CA THR A 502 15.83 -2.61 24.71
C THR A 502 16.45 -1.39 24.03
N ALA A 503 16.36 -0.20 24.64
CA ALA A 503 16.97 1.02 24.10
C ALA A 503 18.50 0.86 23.86
N ALA A 504 19.16 0.01 24.64
CA ALA A 504 20.57 -0.30 24.53
C ALA A 504 20.93 -1.30 23.39
N SER A 505 19.95 -1.99 22.80
CA SER A 505 20.20 -3.00 21.75
C SER A 505 20.12 -2.45 20.33
N VAL A 506 19.67 -1.21 20.15
CA VAL A 506 19.61 -0.55 18.86
C VAL A 506 20.92 0.23 18.66
N SER A 507 21.95 -0.44 18.14
CA SER A 507 23.13 0.26 17.64
C SER A 507 22.77 0.93 16.32
N VAL A 508 22.62 2.25 16.35
CA VAL A 508 22.30 3.05 15.16
C VAL A 508 23.58 3.32 14.37
N VAL A 509 23.61 2.88 13.12
CA VAL A 509 24.71 3.16 12.20
C VAL A 509 24.39 4.46 11.46
N LEU A 510 24.93 5.56 11.94
CA LEU A 510 24.81 6.85 11.26
C LEU A 510 26.15 7.26 10.67
N PRO A 511 26.17 8.03 9.59
CA PRO A 511 27.38 8.72 9.14
C PRO A 511 27.94 9.59 10.28
N ALA A 512 29.25 9.64 10.40
CA ALA A 512 29.94 10.34 11.50
C ALA A 512 29.53 11.82 11.66
N ASP A 513 29.12 12.46 10.56
CA ASP A 513 28.61 13.84 10.51
C ASP A 513 27.12 13.96 10.88
N ALA A 514 26.36 12.88 10.85
CA ALA A 514 24.96 12.82 11.31
C ALA A 514 24.87 12.46 12.83
N ALA A 515 25.85 11.75 13.36
CA ALA A 515 25.89 11.35 14.78
C ALA A 515 25.92 12.54 15.74
N VAL A 516 26.61 13.63 15.37
CA VAL A 516 26.73 14.85 16.19
C VAL A 516 25.38 15.57 16.36
N ASN A 517 24.50 15.47 15.34
CA ASN A 517 23.17 16.10 15.39
C ASN A 517 22.13 15.26 16.16
N VAL A 518 22.32 13.95 16.27
CA VAL A 518 21.34 13.06 16.92
C VAL A 518 21.31 13.24 18.42
N ASP A 519 22.47 13.41 19.07
CA ASP A 519 22.54 13.67 20.51
C ASP A 519 21.89 15.01 20.87
N HIS A 520 21.96 16.00 19.99
CA HIS A 520 21.24 17.28 20.14
C HIS A 520 19.72 17.06 20.06
N PHE A 521 19.23 16.30 19.08
CA PHE A 521 17.80 16.01 18.91
C PHE A 521 17.21 15.09 20.00
N LEU A 522 18.01 14.18 20.57
CA LEU A 522 17.57 13.33 21.68
C LEU A 522 17.47 14.12 23.00
N ASN A 523 18.28 15.18 23.16
CA ASN A 523 18.33 15.98 24.38
C ASN A 523 17.39 17.20 24.37
N ASP A 524 17.11 17.83 23.22
CA ASP A 524 16.26 19.03 23.14
C ASP A 524 14.80 18.78 23.55
N ASP A 525 14.22 17.63 23.22
CA ASP A 525 12.85 17.30 23.63
C ASP A 525 12.75 16.83 25.11
N ALA A 526 13.84 16.39 25.71
CA ALA A 526 13.87 16.14 27.15
C ALA A 526 13.76 17.46 27.95
N SER A 527 14.28 18.55 27.39
CA SER A 527 14.12 19.91 27.97
C SER A 527 12.74 20.52 27.66
N ALA A 528 12.15 20.25 26.53
CA ALA A 528 10.81 20.73 26.16
C ALA A 528 9.67 20.02 26.92
N SER A 529 9.83 18.73 27.26
CA SER A 529 8.85 17.98 28.06
C SER A 529 8.80 18.41 29.53
N THR A 530 9.85 19.04 30.04
CA THR A 530 9.89 19.59 31.41
C THR A 530 9.28 20.99 31.52
N GLN A 531 9.04 21.69 30.41
CA GLN A 531 8.41 23.04 30.42
C GLN A 531 6.92 23.07 30.13
N HIS A 532 6.31 22.00 29.65
CA HIS A 532 4.85 21.87 29.49
C HIS A 532 4.30 20.87 30.51
N GLY A 533 4.10 21.39 31.73
CA GLY A 533 3.31 20.72 32.74
C GLY A 533 1.92 20.37 32.19
N TYR A 534 1.55 19.10 32.31
CA TYR A 534 0.24 18.59 31.96
C TYR A 534 -0.87 19.39 32.65
N GLY A 535 -1.49 20.28 31.90
CA GLY A 535 -2.84 20.73 32.20
C GLY A 535 -3.80 19.61 31.82
N THR A 536 -4.30 18.90 32.82
CA THR A 536 -5.45 18.01 32.71
C THR A 536 -6.62 18.75 32.09
N LEU A 537 -7.04 18.40 30.90
CA LEU A 537 -8.37 18.62 30.40
C LEU A 537 -9.09 17.27 30.36
N ALA A 538 -9.85 17.04 31.43
CA ALA A 538 -10.98 16.13 31.43
C ALA A 538 -12.09 16.73 30.55
N VAL A 539 -12.52 16.07 29.50
CA VAL A 539 -13.88 15.70 29.09
C VAL A 539 -13.77 14.63 27.99
#